data_4c116f43f216035422cbffb0a92b156f
#
_entry.id   4c116f43f216035422cbffb0a92b156f
#
_cell.length_a   1.000
_cell.length_b   1.000
_cell.length_c   1.000
_cell.angle_alpha   90.00
_cell.angle_beta   90.00
_cell.angle_gamma   90.00
#
_symmetry.space_group_name_H-M   'P 1'
#
loop_
_entity.id
_entity.type
_entity.pdbx_description
1 polymer ?
#
loop_
_entity_poly.entity_id
_entity_poly.type
_entity_poly.pdbx_seq_one_letter_code
_entity_poly.pdbx_strand_id
1 'polypeptide(L)'
;DSVLIPTFSTKLDNIESIITKGITMGVPHFNHGNHEACADIYEMTLNCLSLLPENELGSKQRMLVKKTLDDISSMKSATDRAWGARKSLDMLISSNN
;
A
#
# COMPACT_ATOMS: atom_id res chain seq x y z
N ASP A 1 -18.52 -23.80 3.16
CA ASP A 1 -18.37 -23.33 3.01
C ASP A 1 -18.12 -22.62 2.84
N SER A 2 -18.17 -22.46 2.84
CA SER A 2 -17.97 -21.67 2.62
C SER A 2 -17.84 -20.98 2.61
N VAL A 3 -17.83 -21.17 2.82
CA VAL A 3 -17.60 -20.44 2.87
C VAL A 3 -17.56 -19.62 2.74
N LEU A 4 -17.60 -19.42 2.98
CA LEU A 4 -17.60 -18.55 2.77
C LEU A 4 -17.27 -17.76 2.39
N ILE A 5 -17.18 -17.67 2.07
CA ILE A 5 -16.83 -16.88 1.63
C ILE A 5 -17.23 -15.78 1.56
N PRO A 6 -16.76 -15.18 1.69
CA PRO A 6 -17.02 -13.99 1.89
C PRO A 6 -17.33 -13.30 0.86
N THR A 7 -18.17 -13.37 0.69
CA THR A 7 -18.77 -12.82 -0.24
C THR A 7 -18.86 -11.43 -0.08
N PHE A 8 -18.47 -10.88 0.88
CA PHE A 8 -18.68 -9.60 1.04
C PHE A 8 -17.48 -8.85 0.90
N SER A 9 -16.65 -9.14 0.10
CA SER A 9 -15.58 -8.34 -0.25
C SER A 9 -16.07 -7.01 -0.71
N THR A 10 -15.92 -6.01 0.04
CA THR A 10 -16.32 -4.68 -0.29
C THR A 10 -15.12 -3.91 -0.78
N LYS A 11 -15.35 -2.68 -1.26
CA LYS A 11 -14.26 -1.81 -1.68
C LYS A 11 -13.23 -1.62 -0.60
N LEU A 12 -13.72 -1.43 0.60
CA LEU A 12 -12.88 -1.22 1.75
C LEU A 12 -11.99 -2.42 1.98
N ASP A 13 -12.59 -3.60 1.88
CA ASP A 13 -11.85 -4.83 2.06
C ASP A 13 -10.75 -5.01 1.04
N ASN A 14 -11.01 -4.60 -0.22
CA ASN A 14 -9.99 -4.71 -1.26
C ASN A 14 -8.79 -3.83 -0.97
N ILE A 15 -9.02 -2.59 -0.60
CA ILE A 15 -7.93 -1.67 -0.28
C ILE A 15 -7.16 -2.19 0.93
N GLU A 16 -7.89 -2.57 1.97
CA GLU A 16 -7.28 -3.06 3.18
C GLU A 16 -6.48 -4.33 2.94
N SER A 17 -7.03 -5.23 2.14
CA SER A 17 -6.33 -6.46 1.80
C SER A 17 -5.03 -6.23 1.05
N ILE A 18 -5.06 -5.34 0.08
CA ILE A 18 -3.87 -5.03 -0.71
C ILE A 18 -2.80 -4.45 0.19
N ILE A 19 -3.17 -3.48 1.03
CA ILE A 19 -2.20 -2.81 1.90
C ILE A 19 -1.65 -3.77 2.93
N THR A 20 -2.52 -4.55 3.57
CA THR A 20 -2.10 -5.50 4.59
C THR A 20 -1.14 -6.52 4.00
N LYS A 21 -1.43 -7.01 2.81
CA LYS A 21 -0.56 -7.97 2.17
C LYS A 21 0.80 -7.35 1.85
N GLY A 22 0.81 -6.11 1.36
CA GLY A 22 2.06 -5.42 1.06
C GLY A 22 2.91 -5.22 2.30
N ILE A 23 2.30 -4.78 3.40
CA ILE A 23 3.03 -4.57 4.64
C ILE A 23 3.54 -5.88 5.20
N THR A 24 2.69 -6.91 5.19
CA THR A 24 3.09 -8.23 5.70
C THR A 24 4.28 -8.79 4.94
N MET A 25 4.34 -8.55 3.63
CA MET A 25 5.46 -9.03 2.83
C MET A 25 6.70 -8.17 2.98
N GLY A 26 6.53 -6.87 3.18
CA GLY A 26 7.68 -5.97 3.26
C GLY A 26 8.40 -5.97 4.59
N VAL A 27 7.67 -6.11 5.69
CA VAL A 27 8.26 -6.00 7.03
C VAL A 27 9.40 -6.97 7.29
N PRO A 28 9.29 -8.26 6.94
CA PRO A 28 10.41 -9.17 7.20
C PRO A 28 11.68 -8.77 6.49
N HIS A 29 11.57 -8.25 5.26
CA HIS A 29 12.75 -7.79 4.53
C HIS A 29 13.42 -6.63 5.24
N PHE A 30 12.63 -5.68 5.70
CA PHE A 30 13.17 -4.52 6.41
C PHE A 30 13.89 -5.00 7.69
N ASN A 31 13.26 -5.91 8.42
CA ASN A 31 13.83 -6.39 9.68
C ASN A 31 15.11 -7.18 9.47
N HIS A 32 15.30 -7.74 8.29
CA HIS A 32 16.54 -8.46 7.97
C HIS A 32 17.59 -7.56 7.31
N GLY A 33 17.34 -6.26 7.29
CA GLY A 33 18.29 -5.32 6.72
C GLY A 33 18.16 -5.11 5.23
N ASN A 34 17.20 -5.76 4.59
CA ASN A 34 17.00 -5.59 3.14
C ASN A 34 15.94 -4.49 2.92
N HIS A 35 16.35 -3.26 3.18
CA HIS A 35 15.43 -2.13 3.11
C HIS A 35 14.97 -1.86 1.67
N GLU A 36 15.81 -2.17 0.71
CA GLU A 36 15.46 -1.95 -0.69
C GLU A 36 14.32 -2.87 -1.12
N ALA A 37 14.38 -4.13 -0.75
CA ALA A 37 13.31 -5.06 -1.08
C ALA A 37 11.99 -4.62 -0.44
N CYS A 38 12.06 -4.15 0.81
CA CYS A 38 10.87 -3.65 1.48
C CYS A 38 10.30 -2.43 0.76
N ALA A 39 11.17 -1.50 0.37
CA ALA A 39 10.73 -0.30 -0.34
C ALA A 39 10.08 -0.67 -1.67
N ASP A 40 10.66 -1.64 -2.37
CA ASP A 40 10.12 -2.07 -3.66
C ASP A 40 8.74 -2.71 -3.49
N ILE A 41 8.57 -3.50 -2.44
CA ILE A 41 7.27 -4.13 -2.17
C ILE A 41 6.23 -3.07 -1.84
N TYR A 42 6.58 -2.09 -1.03
CA TYR A 42 5.65 -1.01 -0.69
C TYR A 42 5.30 -0.17 -1.91
N GLU A 43 6.30 0.09 -2.76
CA GLU A 43 6.06 0.85 -3.98
C GLU A 43 5.12 0.09 -4.91
N MET A 44 5.35 -1.21 -5.06
CA MET A 44 4.46 -2.04 -5.86
C MET A 44 3.05 -2.02 -5.30
N THR A 45 2.93 -2.05 -3.97
CA THR A 45 1.61 -2.00 -3.32
C THR A 45 0.88 -0.70 -3.69
N LEU A 46 1.59 0.42 -3.66
CA LEU A 46 1.00 1.69 -4.06
C LEU A 46 0.59 1.69 -5.52
N ASN A 47 1.41 1.08 -6.39
CA ASN A 47 1.06 0.99 -7.79
C ASN A 47 -0.17 0.14 -8.01
N CYS A 48 -0.31 -0.95 -7.26
CA CYS A 48 -1.50 -1.78 -7.35
C CYS A 48 -2.74 -0.99 -6.96
N LEU A 49 -2.64 -0.18 -5.90
CA LEU A 49 -3.76 0.65 -5.49
C LEU A 49 -4.14 1.65 -6.59
N SER A 50 -3.15 2.18 -7.30
CA SER A 50 -3.42 3.16 -8.35
C SER A 50 -4.19 2.57 -9.52
N LEU A 51 -4.21 1.24 -9.64
CA LEU A 51 -4.92 0.57 -10.71
C LEU A 51 -6.39 0.33 -10.39
N LEU A 52 -6.80 0.58 -9.15
CA LEU A 52 -8.18 0.37 -8.76
C LEU A 52 -9.08 1.43 -9.40
N PRO A 53 -10.33 1.06 -9.73
CA PRO A 53 -11.25 2.04 -10.32
C PRO A 53 -11.69 3.07 -9.30
N GLU A 54 -12.27 4.16 -9.79
CA GLU A 54 -12.65 5.28 -8.93
C GLU A 54 -13.66 4.91 -7.85
N ASN A 55 -14.50 3.94 -8.13
CA ASN A 55 -15.46 3.53 -7.13
C ASN A 55 -14.83 2.71 -6.01
N GLU A 56 -13.58 2.30 -6.16
CA GLU A 56 -12.88 1.58 -5.11
C GLU A 56 -11.82 2.44 -4.45
N LEU A 57 -11.15 3.29 -5.20
CA LEU A 57 -10.16 4.21 -4.65
C LEU A 57 -10.61 5.63 -4.97
N GLY A 58 -11.02 6.36 -3.94
CA GLY A 58 -11.52 7.71 -4.11
C GLY A 58 -10.47 8.67 -4.59
N SER A 59 -10.91 9.87 -5.01
CA SER A 59 -10.00 10.84 -5.61
C SER A 59 -8.93 11.33 -4.64
N LYS A 60 -9.29 11.54 -3.37
CA LYS A 60 -8.30 11.97 -2.38
C LYS A 60 -7.26 10.90 -2.12
N GLN A 61 -7.72 9.66 -2.03
CA GLN A 61 -6.81 8.53 -1.83
C GLN A 61 -5.90 8.37 -3.04
N ARG A 62 -6.45 8.52 -4.23
CA ARG A 62 -5.67 8.41 -5.45
C ARG A 62 -4.61 9.49 -5.54
N MET A 63 -4.95 10.71 -5.11
CA MET A 63 -3.99 11.80 -5.09
C MET A 63 -2.86 11.52 -4.11
N LEU A 64 -3.18 10.94 -2.97
CA LEU A 64 -2.16 10.59 -1.99
C LEU A 64 -1.22 9.53 -2.54
N VAL A 65 -1.77 8.52 -3.21
CA VAL A 65 -0.95 7.46 -3.80
C VAL A 65 -0.02 8.06 -4.85
N LYS A 66 -0.54 8.90 -5.71
CA LYS A 66 0.24 9.53 -6.77
C LYS A 66 1.35 10.40 -6.20
N LYS A 67 1.01 11.23 -5.23
CA LYS A 67 1.99 12.12 -4.62
C LYS A 67 3.09 11.31 -3.96
N THR A 68 2.71 10.24 -3.25
CA THR A 68 3.70 9.40 -2.59
C THR A 68 4.63 8.75 -3.58
N LEU A 69 4.09 8.21 -4.68
CA LEU A 69 4.93 7.59 -5.71
C LEU A 69 5.91 8.60 -6.29
N ASP A 70 5.46 9.83 -6.53
CA ASP A 70 6.33 10.88 -7.02
C ASP A 70 7.41 11.22 -5.99
N ASP A 71 7.02 11.35 -4.74
CA ASP A 71 7.96 11.71 -3.68
C ASP A 71 9.04 10.65 -3.50
N ILE A 72 8.64 9.38 -3.41
CA ILE A 72 9.63 8.34 -3.15
C ILE A 72 10.52 8.08 -4.37
N SER A 73 10.05 8.41 -5.57
CA SER A 73 10.87 8.20 -6.77
C SER A 73 12.12 9.06 -6.76
N SER A 74 12.11 10.15 -6.01
CA SER A 74 13.27 11.03 -5.94
C SER A 74 14.14 10.78 -4.71
N MET A 75 13.73 9.88 -3.84
CA MET A 75 14.49 9.57 -2.64
C MET A 75 15.61 8.60 -2.97
N LYS A 76 16.81 8.87 -2.47
CA LYS A 76 17.97 8.03 -2.75
C LYS A 76 18.11 6.89 -1.75
N SER A 77 17.66 7.12 -0.54
CA SER A 77 17.79 6.11 0.52
C SER A 77 16.63 5.12 0.47
N ALA A 78 16.96 3.83 0.44
CA ALA A 78 15.94 2.79 0.47
C ALA A 78 15.13 2.86 1.76
N THR A 79 15.80 3.19 2.87
CA THR A 79 15.11 3.34 4.14
C THR A 79 14.08 4.46 4.07
N ASP A 80 14.46 5.60 3.49
CA ASP A 80 13.55 6.72 3.36
C ASP A 80 12.38 6.38 2.46
N ARG A 81 12.65 5.67 1.35
CA ARG A 81 11.59 5.23 0.46
C ARG A 81 10.59 4.32 1.17
N ALA A 82 11.13 3.36 1.93
CA ALA A 82 10.28 2.42 2.64
C ALA A 82 9.38 3.15 3.66
N TRP A 83 9.97 4.06 4.43
CA TRP A 83 9.19 4.80 5.43
C TRP A 83 8.20 5.77 4.79
N GLY A 84 8.59 6.40 3.70
CA GLY A 84 7.67 7.30 2.99
C GLY A 84 6.47 6.55 2.45
N ALA A 85 6.70 5.39 1.85
CA ALA A 85 5.62 4.57 1.34
C ALA A 85 4.75 4.03 2.48
N ARG A 86 5.39 3.55 3.57
CA ARG A 86 4.64 2.98 4.69
C ARG A 86 3.71 3.98 5.33
N LYS A 87 4.19 5.21 5.48
CA LYS A 87 3.38 6.26 6.06
C LYS A 87 2.10 6.47 5.27
N SER A 88 2.20 6.49 3.95
CA SER A 88 1.03 6.67 3.11
C SER A 88 0.10 5.47 3.16
N LEU A 89 0.66 4.27 3.20
CA LEU A 89 -0.16 3.07 3.33
C LEU A 89 -0.96 3.09 4.64
N ASP A 90 -0.32 3.51 5.72
CA ASP A 90 -1.00 3.61 7.00
C ASP A 90 -2.11 4.67 6.97
N MET A 91 -1.86 5.78 6.29
CA MET A 91 -2.87 6.83 6.15
C MET A 91 -4.06 6.34 5.35
N LEU A 92 -3.81 5.55 4.31
CA LEU A 92 -4.88 5.02 3.48
C LEU A 92 -5.77 4.05 4.27
N ILE A 93 -5.18 3.22 5.10
CA ILE A 93 -5.96 2.33 5.94
C ILE A 93 -6.83 3.14 6.91
N SER A 94 -6.24 4.16 7.53
CA SER A 94 -6.98 4.99 8.47
C SER A 94 -8.14 5.71 7.80
N SER A 95 -7.94 6.18 6.58
CA SER A 95 -8.99 6.94 5.90
C SER A 95 -10.14 6.07 5.44
N ASN A 96 -9.93 4.75 5.39
CA ASN A 96 -10.99 3.83 5.01
C ASN A 96 -11.90 3.48 6.17
N ASN A 97 -11.51 3.78 7.36
CA ASN A 97 -12.33 3.52 8.52
C ASN A 97 -13.26 4.70 8.80
#